data_a0653b325db2f1087e2ca7d075d44701
#
_entry.id   a0653b325db2f1087e2ca7d075d44701
#
_cell.length_a   1.000
_cell.length_b   1.000
_cell.length_c   1.000
_cell.angle_alpha   90.00
_cell.angle_beta   90.00
_cell.angle_gamma   90.00
#
_symmetry.space_group_name_H-M   'P 1'
#
loop_
_entity.id
_entity.type
_entity.pdbx_description
1 polymer ?
#
loop_
_entity_poly.entity_id
_entity_poly.type
_entity_poly.pdbx_seq_one_letter_code
_entity_poly.pdbx_strand_id
1 'polypeptide(L)'
;EVMPEDANPGLSKDSKENCLYFTLPMALNYQRNSYKLWEAAKATYEDVETTDVFDPKAVTQMSEGELKNRLVKYKVALQPNKHPEIWRKLCATLCDDFDGDIRNLFIKNDNSVEKIKEYIVGNKKKFPYLSGPKILNYWLYVMTQYTAIDLAGREYITVAPDTHVIQASMKLGLIKDEDKSRADIREYVSTLWEEVFYDTEYCPIDVHTPLWLWSRNGFAAQIEVDKDNELFQSGL
;
A
#
# COMPACT_ATOMS: atom_id res chain seq x y z
N GLU A 1 18.47 3.67 -1.92
CA GLU A 1 17.07 3.41 -1.55
C GLU A 1 16.25 4.64 -1.88
N VAL A 2 15.33 4.49 -2.83
CA VAL A 2 14.48 5.59 -3.30
C VAL A 2 13.11 5.49 -2.64
N MET A 3 12.55 4.28 -2.61
CA MET A 3 11.25 4.02 -2.00
C MET A 3 11.42 3.45 -0.58
N PRO A 4 10.44 3.70 0.30
CA PRO A 4 10.47 3.13 1.66
C PRO A 4 10.65 1.62 1.68
N GLU A 5 10.02 0.91 0.74
CA GLU A 5 10.01 -0.55 0.59
C GLU A 5 11.35 -1.13 0.11
N ASP A 6 12.27 -0.28 -0.40
CA ASP A 6 13.64 -0.72 -0.75
C ASP A 6 14.41 -1.20 0.48
N ALA A 7 14.04 -0.72 1.67
CA ALA A 7 14.54 -1.23 2.95
C ALA A 7 13.89 -2.59 3.29
N ASN A 8 14.23 -3.64 2.55
CA ASN A 8 13.71 -5.00 2.75
C ASN A 8 14.84 -6.02 2.97
N PRO A 9 14.54 -7.23 3.46
CA PRO A 9 15.56 -8.25 3.76
C PRO A 9 16.11 -8.99 2.53
N GLY A 10 15.72 -8.64 1.31
CA GLY A 10 16.22 -9.24 0.07
C GLY A 10 15.77 -10.68 -0.15
N LEU A 11 14.56 -11.03 0.25
CA LEU A 11 13.97 -12.35 0.08
C LEU A 11 13.67 -12.65 -1.40
N SER A 12 13.57 -13.94 -1.75
CA SER A 12 13.17 -14.35 -3.11
C SER A 12 11.76 -13.82 -3.43
N LYS A 13 11.60 -13.19 -4.59
CA LYS A 13 10.34 -12.54 -4.99
C LYS A 13 9.15 -13.47 -5.02
N ASP A 14 9.36 -14.76 -5.28
CA ASP A 14 8.34 -15.79 -5.34
C ASP A 14 8.06 -16.48 -4.00
N SER A 15 8.84 -16.17 -2.95
CA SER A 15 8.68 -16.82 -1.66
C SER A 15 7.44 -16.33 -0.91
N LYS A 16 6.85 -17.23 -0.14
CA LYS A 16 5.76 -16.94 0.80
C LYS A 16 6.17 -15.83 1.78
N GLU A 17 7.38 -15.96 2.32
CA GLU A 17 7.95 -15.05 3.32
C GLU A 17 8.05 -13.63 2.78
N ASN A 18 8.46 -13.46 1.53
CA ASN A 18 8.53 -12.16 0.88
C ASN A 18 7.14 -11.54 0.70
N CYS A 19 6.17 -12.32 0.26
CA CYS A 19 4.79 -11.86 0.11
C CYS A 19 4.16 -11.47 1.45
N LEU A 20 4.44 -12.20 2.52
CA LEU A 20 3.99 -11.88 3.89
C LEU A 20 4.70 -10.64 4.43
N TYR A 21 6.02 -10.50 4.16
CA TYR A 21 6.79 -9.33 4.53
C TYR A 21 6.18 -8.04 3.98
N PHE A 22 5.79 -8.00 2.72
CA PHE A 22 5.17 -6.81 2.10
C PHE A 22 3.68 -6.66 2.42
N THR A 23 3.04 -7.65 3.03
CA THR A 23 1.62 -7.59 3.39
C THR A 23 1.38 -7.13 4.83
N LEU A 24 2.04 -7.76 5.80
CA LEU A 24 1.71 -7.55 7.22
C LEU A 24 2.04 -6.12 7.70
N PRO A 25 3.23 -5.55 7.46
CA PRO A 25 3.52 -4.16 7.82
C PRO A 25 2.66 -3.16 7.07
N MET A 26 2.27 -3.46 5.82
CA MET A 26 1.44 -2.56 5.02
C MET A 26 0.12 -2.23 5.72
N ALA A 27 -0.50 -3.19 6.40
CA ALA A 27 -1.71 -2.96 7.19
C ALA A 27 -1.52 -1.92 8.32
N LEU A 28 -0.28 -1.65 8.72
CA LEU A 28 0.06 -0.64 9.73
C LEU A 28 0.57 0.67 9.12
N ASN A 29 0.61 0.81 7.80
CA ASN A 29 1.09 2.00 7.10
C ASN A 29 0.04 3.12 7.03
N TYR A 30 -0.57 3.42 8.18
CA TYR A 30 -1.60 4.44 8.32
C TYR A 30 -1.13 5.56 9.25
N GLN A 31 -1.21 6.82 8.78
CA GLN A 31 -0.84 8.03 9.53
C GLN A 31 0.56 7.95 10.18
N ARG A 32 1.53 7.39 9.46
CA ARG A 32 2.92 7.28 9.93
C ARG A 32 3.91 7.50 8.80
N ASN A 33 5.17 7.68 9.16
CA ASN A 33 6.27 7.76 8.21
C ASN A 33 6.58 6.35 7.65
N SER A 34 6.40 6.15 6.35
CA SER A 34 6.60 4.87 5.68
C SER A 34 8.05 4.39 5.75
N TYR A 35 9.06 5.27 5.62
CA TYR A 35 10.47 4.88 5.78
C TYR A 35 10.75 4.27 7.15
N LYS A 36 10.21 4.91 8.21
CA LYS A 36 10.36 4.38 9.58
C LYS A 36 9.61 3.07 9.79
N LEU A 37 8.51 2.84 9.07
CA LEU A 37 7.82 1.55 9.09
C LEU A 37 8.69 0.46 8.50
N TRP A 38 9.22 0.67 7.29
CA TRP A 38 9.97 -0.36 6.58
C TRP A 38 11.35 -0.63 7.21
N GLU A 39 12.05 0.41 7.73
CA GLU A 39 13.23 0.23 8.58
C GLU A 39 12.93 -0.66 9.80
N ALA A 40 11.81 -0.40 10.48
CA ALA A 40 11.36 -1.17 11.63
C ALA A 40 10.96 -2.60 11.25
N ALA A 41 10.27 -2.79 10.12
CA ALA A 41 9.88 -4.10 9.61
C ALA A 41 11.11 -4.95 9.28
N LYS A 42 12.12 -4.36 8.60
CA LYS A 42 13.39 -5.03 8.30
C LYS A 42 14.11 -5.46 9.57
N ALA A 43 14.30 -4.56 10.52
CA ALA A 43 14.95 -4.89 11.80
C ALA A 43 14.19 -5.98 12.57
N THR A 44 12.85 -5.97 12.53
CA THR A 44 12.01 -7.01 13.15
C THR A 44 12.16 -8.36 12.46
N TYR A 45 12.29 -8.36 11.13
CA TYR A 45 12.44 -9.59 10.35
C TYR A 45 13.84 -10.21 10.53
N GLU A 46 14.89 -9.40 10.58
CA GLU A 46 16.29 -9.85 10.68
C GLU A 46 16.68 -10.32 12.09
N ASP A 47 15.89 -10.02 13.10
CA ASP A 47 16.12 -10.44 14.49
C ASP A 47 15.41 -11.79 14.76
N VAL A 48 16.20 -12.81 15.12
CA VAL A 48 15.73 -14.18 15.41
C VAL A 48 14.69 -14.25 16.54
N GLU A 49 14.67 -13.26 17.45
CA GLU A 49 13.71 -13.20 18.56
C GLU A 49 12.36 -12.66 18.12
N THR A 50 12.27 -11.99 16.95
CA THR A 50 11.06 -11.31 16.49
C THR A 50 10.59 -11.72 15.11
N THR A 51 11.42 -12.40 14.31
CA THR A 51 11.12 -12.75 12.91
C THR A 51 9.85 -13.58 12.73
N ASP A 52 9.51 -14.41 13.70
CA ASP A 52 8.33 -15.29 13.65
C ASP A 52 6.98 -14.54 13.73
N VAL A 53 6.97 -13.23 14.02
CA VAL A 53 5.76 -12.41 13.85
C VAL A 53 5.32 -12.34 12.38
N PHE A 54 6.21 -12.65 11.41
CA PHE A 54 5.87 -12.71 9.99
C PHE A 54 5.32 -14.08 9.56
N ASP A 55 5.32 -15.11 10.45
CA ASP A 55 4.62 -16.35 10.18
C ASP A 55 3.21 -16.33 10.78
N PRO A 56 2.14 -16.30 9.95
CA PRO A 56 0.76 -16.28 10.44
C PRO A 56 0.44 -17.45 11.39
N LYS A 57 1.00 -18.65 11.15
CA LYS A 57 0.76 -19.82 11.99
C LYS A 57 1.41 -19.65 13.37
N ALA A 58 2.63 -19.11 13.43
CA ALA A 58 3.29 -18.79 14.69
C ALA A 58 2.52 -17.72 15.47
N VAL A 59 2.10 -16.63 14.81
CA VAL A 59 1.36 -15.53 15.45
C VAL A 59 0.05 -16.01 16.10
N THR A 60 -0.66 -16.96 15.49
CA THR A 60 -1.91 -17.50 16.07
C THR A 60 -1.69 -18.27 17.37
N GLN A 61 -0.47 -18.77 17.61
CA GLN A 61 -0.09 -19.49 18.82
C GLN A 61 0.53 -18.59 19.91
N MET A 62 0.98 -17.38 19.56
CA MET A 62 1.57 -16.44 20.53
C MET A 62 0.52 -15.89 21.49
N SER A 63 0.90 -15.64 22.73
CA SER A 63 0.11 -14.81 23.64
C SER A 63 0.03 -13.35 23.15
N GLU A 64 -0.97 -12.59 23.63
CA GLU A 64 -1.10 -11.17 23.29
C GLU A 64 0.13 -10.35 23.73
N GLY A 65 0.64 -10.65 24.93
CA GLY A 65 1.82 -9.98 25.49
C GLY A 65 3.08 -10.26 24.67
N GLU A 66 3.26 -11.50 24.25
CA GLU A 66 4.38 -11.93 23.42
C GLU A 66 4.38 -11.23 22.06
N LEU A 67 3.27 -11.29 21.32
CA LEU A 67 3.14 -10.60 20.04
C LEU A 67 3.38 -9.09 20.17
N LYS A 68 2.77 -8.48 21.19
CA LYS A 68 2.95 -7.06 21.49
C LYS A 68 4.43 -6.72 21.71
N ASN A 69 5.13 -7.45 22.57
CA ASN A 69 6.52 -7.18 22.91
C ASN A 69 7.42 -7.26 21.65
N ARG A 70 7.21 -8.25 20.79
CA ARG A 70 7.97 -8.43 19.56
C ARG A 70 7.71 -7.30 18.55
N LEU A 71 6.45 -6.92 18.33
CA LEU A 71 6.08 -5.87 17.38
C LEU A 71 6.48 -4.45 17.83
N VAL A 72 6.61 -4.20 19.13
CA VAL A 72 7.03 -2.90 19.64
C VAL A 72 8.56 -2.76 19.76
N LYS A 73 9.31 -3.86 19.79
CA LYS A 73 10.78 -3.88 19.99
C LYS A 73 11.48 -2.91 19.02
N TYR A 74 11.15 -2.97 17.74
CA TYR A 74 11.69 -2.11 16.68
C TYR A 74 10.67 -1.07 16.17
N LYS A 75 9.53 -0.90 16.88
CA LYS A 75 8.48 0.07 16.55
C LYS A 75 7.73 -0.22 15.24
N VAL A 76 7.60 -1.50 14.85
CA VAL A 76 6.63 -1.89 13.83
C VAL A 76 5.23 -1.53 14.32
N ALA A 77 4.89 -1.87 15.57
CA ALA A 77 3.69 -1.39 16.23
C ALA A 77 3.97 -0.08 17.00
N LEU A 78 3.34 1.02 16.59
CA LEU A 78 3.39 2.30 17.31
C LEU A 78 2.25 2.46 18.31
N GLN A 79 1.13 1.77 18.10
CA GLN A 79 -0.01 1.73 19.01
C GLN A 79 -0.02 0.36 19.70
N PRO A 80 0.47 0.25 20.94
CA PRO A 80 0.81 -1.04 21.56
C PRO A 80 -0.39 -1.99 21.79
N ASN A 81 -1.61 -1.49 21.73
CA ASN A 81 -2.80 -2.31 21.87
C ASN A 81 -3.45 -2.59 20.50
N LYS A 82 -3.60 -1.58 19.67
CA LYS A 82 -4.34 -1.66 18.42
C LYS A 82 -3.55 -2.36 17.29
N HIS A 83 -2.26 -2.04 17.13
CA HIS A 83 -1.46 -2.61 16.03
C HIS A 83 -1.24 -4.12 16.16
N PRO A 84 -0.93 -4.68 17.37
CA PRO A 84 -0.88 -6.13 17.54
C PRO A 84 -2.22 -6.83 17.28
N GLU A 85 -3.34 -6.21 17.63
CA GLU A 85 -4.69 -6.73 17.34
C GLU A 85 -4.93 -6.83 15.83
N ILE A 86 -4.60 -5.75 15.07
CA ILE A 86 -4.69 -5.72 13.61
C ILE A 86 -3.83 -6.81 12.99
N TRP A 87 -2.57 -6.92 13.43
CA TRP A 87 -1.62 -7.92 12.95
C TRP A 87 -2.12 -9.34 13.19
N ARG A 88 -2.55 -9.64 14.42
CA ARG A 88 -3.13 -10.93 14.79
C ARG A 88 -4.37 -11.26 13.95
N LYS A 89 -5.26 -10.28 13.77
CA LYS A 89 -6.49 -10.49 12.99
C LYS A 89 -6.18 -10.84 11.54
N LEU A 90 -5.21 -10.15 10.94
CA LEU A 90 -4.77 -10.44 9.58
C LEU A 90 -4.12 -11.83 9.50
N CYS A 91 -3.23 -12.19 10.42
CA CYS A 91 -2.62 -13.52 10.49
C CYS A 91 -3.67 -14.63 10.67
N ALA A 92 -4.65 -14.44 11.56
CA ALA A 92 -5.74 -15.41 11.74
C ALA A 92 -6.55 -15.58 10.44
N THR A 93 -6.88 -14.48 9.76
CA THR A 93 -7.55 -14.52 8.44
C THR A 93 -6.73 -15.30 7.41
N LEU A 94 -5.41 -15.08 7.37
CA LEU A 94 -4.54 -15.81 6.46
C LEU A 94 -4.50 -17.30 6.77
N CYS A 95 -4.50 -17.69 8.05
CA CYS A 95 -4.56 -19.11 8.44
C CYS A 95 -5.91 -19.75 8.10
N ASP A 96 -7.02 -19.08 8.42
CA ASP A 96 -8.37 -19.62 8.28
C ASP A 96 -8.80 -19.76 6.82
N ASP A 97 -8.50 -18.75 5.98
CA ASP A 97 -9.01 -18.65 4.61
C ASP A 97 -7.98 -19.05 3.53
N PHE A 98 -6.67 -19.01 3.87
CA PHE A 98 -5.58 -19.08 2.87
C PHE A 98 -4.39 -19.96 3.30
N ASP A 99 -4.57 -20.84 4.28
CA ASP A 99 -3.53 -21.76 4.81
C ASP A 99 -2.23 -21.05 5.28
N GLY A 100 -2.36 -19.82 5.77
CA GLY A 100 -1.25 -19.00 6.23
C GLY A 100 -0.35 -18.45 5.10
N ASP A 101 -0.83 -18.46 3.87
CA ASP A 101 -0.09 -17.99 2.68
C ASP A 101 -0.92 -16.97 1.90
N ILE A 102 -0.46 -15.72 1.90
CA ILE A 102 -1.17 -14.62 1.20
C ILE A 102 -1.27 -14.84 -0.31
N ARG A 103 -0.36 -15.63 -0.92
CA ARG A 103 -0.43 -15.96 -2.35
C ARG A 103 -1.72 -16.68 -2.72
N ASN A 104 -2.29 -17.45 -1.80
CA ASN A 104 -3.56 -18.14 -1.99
C ASN A 104 -4.74 -17.17 -2.12
N LEU A 105 -4.66 -15.96 -1.53
CA LEU A 105 -5.67 -14.91 -1.76
C LEU A 105 -5.66 -14.48 -3.24
N PHE A 106 -4.49 -14.28 -3.82
CA PHE A 106 -4.34 -13.91 -5.23
C PHE A 106 -4.86 -15.01 -6.15
N ILE A 107 -4.43 -16.24 -5.93
CA ILE A 107 -4.86 -17.42 -6.71
C ILE A 107 -6.38 -17.61 -6.65
N LYS A 108 -6.96 -17.52 -5.45
CA LYS A 108 -8.41 -17.69 -5.22
C LYS A 108 -9.26 -16.63 -5.95
N ASN A 109 -8.66 -15.47 -6.25
CA ASN A 109 -9.30 -14.38 -6.96
C ASN A 109 -8.74 -14.23 -8.40
N ASP A 110 -8.23 -15.32 -9.00
CA ASP A 110 -7.73 -15.39 -10.39
C ASP A 110 -6.63 -14.36 -10.69
N ASN A 111 -5.87 -13.92 -9.70
CA ASN A 111 -4.92 -12.81 -9.77
C ASN A 111 -5.52 -11.51 -10.36
N SER A 112 -6.84 -11.34 -10.26
CA SER A 112 -7.56 -10.16 -10.77
C SER A 112 -7.61 -9.06 -9.72
N VAL A 113 -7.14 -7.86 -10.06
CA VAL A 113 -7.19 -6.68 -9.19
C VAL A 113 -8.62 -6.39 -8.74
N GLU A 114 -9.59 -6.42 -9.65
CA GLU A 114 -10.99 -6.16 -9.33
C GLU A 114 -11.54 -7.16 -8.32
N LYS A 115 -11.36 -8.47 -8.56
CA LYS A 115 -11.85 -9.53 -7.67
C LYS A 115 -11.17 -9.47 -6.30
N ILE A 116 -9.88 -9.19 -6.24
CA ILE A 116 -9.13 -9.02 -4.99
C ILE A 116 -9.67 -7.82 -4.21
N LYS A 117 -9.87 -6.68 -4.87
CA LYS A 117 -10.44 -5.48 -4.23
C LYS A 117 -11.85 -5.74 -3.72
N GLU A 118 -12.71 -6.35 -4.53
CA GLU A 118 -14.07 -6.73 -4.12
C GLU A 118 -14.05 -7.66 -2.91
N TYR A 119 -13.23 -8.71 -2.93
CA TYR A 119 -13.11 -9.65 -1.84
C TYR A 119 -12.65 -8.98 -0.54
N ILE A 120 -11.56 -8.19 -0.59
CA ILE A 120 -11.01 -7.51 0.59
C ILE A 120 -11.98 -6.46 1.14
N VAL A 121 -12.60 -5.65 0.27
CA VAL A 121 -13.57 -4.62 0.67
C VAL A 121 -14.85 -5.25 1.21
N GLY A 122 -15.32 -6.36 0.63
CA GLY A 122 -16.45 -7.12 1.13
C GLY A 122 -16.19 -7.77 2.51
N ASN A 123 -14.93 -7.99 2.85
CA ASN A 123 -14.49 -8.65 4.08
C ASN A 123 -13.68 -7.73 5.02
N LYS A 124 -14.03 -6.43 5.14
CA LYS A 124 -13.28 -5.41 5.89
C LYS A 124 -12.87 -5.83 7.31
N LYS A 125 -13.72 -6.59 8.01
CA LYS A 125 -13.43 -7.09 9.37
C LYS A 125 -12.28 -8.10 9.40
N LYS A 126 -12.03 -8.81 8.29
CA LYS A 126 -10.94 -9.77 8.13
C LYS A 126 -9.63 -9.08 7.74
N PHE A 127 -9.71 -7.93 7.06
CA PHE A 127 -8.57 -7.16 6.54
C PHE A 127 -8.55 -5.74 7.13
N PRO A 128 -8.40 -5.61 8.47
CA PRO A 128 -8.39 -4.31 9.11
C PRO A 128 -7.25 -3.43 8.55
N TYR A 129 -7.57 -2.17 8.26
CA TYR A 129 -6.75 -1.17 7.60
C TYR A 129 -6.32 -1.52 6.15
N LEU A 130 -5.97 -2.79 5.85
CA LEU A 130 -5.61 -3.21 4.48
C LEU A 130 -6.78 -2.99 3.51
N SER A 131 -8.04 -3.10 3.98
CA SER A 131 -9.23 -2.84 3.17
C SER A 131 -9.51 -1.36 2.89
N GLY A 132 -8.75 -0.44 3.46
CA GLY A 132 -8.87 0.98 3.17
C GLY A 132 -8.38 1.31 1.75
N PRO A 133 -9.09 2.15 0.97
CA PRO A 133 -8.81 2.34 -0.46
C PRO A 133 -7.37 2.77 -0.73
N LYS A 134 -6.80 3.67 0.07
CA LYS A 134 -5.41 4.10 -0.08
C LYS A 134 -4.42 2.95 0.14
N ILE A 135 -4.56 2.22 1.27
CA ILE A 135 -3.63 1.15 1.63
C ILE A 135 -3.78 -0.02 0.68
N LEU A 136 -5.00 -0.38 0.30
CA LEU A 136 -5.28 -1.49 -0.62
C LEU A 136 -4.63 -1.27 -2.00
N ASN A 137 -4.85 -0.11 -2.62
CA ASN A 137 -4.24 0.19 -3.92
C ASN A 137 -2.71 0.22 -3.84
N TYR A 138 -2.16 0.85 -2.80
CA TYR A 138 -0.72 0.91 -2.63
C TYR A 138 -0.11 -0.47 -2.32
N TRP A 139 -0.77 -1.31 -1.54
CA TRP A 139 -0.36 -2.69 -1.29
C TRP A 139 -0.35 -3.52 -2.57
N LEU A 140 -1.38 -3.45 -3.41
CA LEU A 140 -1.41 -4.14 -4.69
C LEU A 140 -0.25 -3.69 -5.59
N TYR A 141 0.03 -2.39 -5.64
CA TYR A 141 1.19 -1.86 -6.35
C TYR A 141 2.52 -2.42 -5.81
N VAL A 142 2.73 -2.40 -4.49
CA VAL A 142 3.93 -2.95 -3.86
C VAL A 142 4.08 -4.44 -4.17
N MET A 143 2.99 -5.20 -4.15
CA MET A 143 3.02 -6.62 -4.51
C MET A 143 3.50 -6.84 -5.95
N THR A 144 3.12 -6.00 -6.91
CA THR A 144 3.60 -6.10 -8.30
C THR A 144 5.07 -5.69 -8.47
N GLN A 145 5.59 -4.83 -7.62
CA GLN A 145 6.97 -4.32 -7.74
C GLN A 145 8.00 -5.23 -7.03
N TYR A 146 7.65 -5.73 -5.86
CA TYR A 146 8.58 -6.39 -4.95
C TYR A 146 8.37 -7.90 -4.83
N THR A 147 7.34 -8.46 -5.46
CA THR A 147 7.08 -9.90 -5.48
C THR A 147 6.98 -10.43 -6.91
N ALA A 148 6.84 -11.74 -7.06
CA ALA A 148 6.61 -12.39 -8.35
C ALA A 148 5.09 -12.51 -8.68
N ILE A 149 4.22 -11.82 -7.94
CA ILE A 149 2.78 -11.83 -8.22
C ILE A 149 2.51 -10.97 -9.45
N ASP A 150 1.96 -11.62 -10.47
CA ASP A 150 1.49 -10.99 -11.70
C ASP A 150 -0.01 -10.81 -11.63
N LEU A 151 -0.48 -9.56 -11.76
CA LEU A 151 -1.88 -9.16 -11.61
C LEU A 151 -2.50 -8.79 -12.96
N ALA A 152 -3.62 -9.42 -13.28
CA ALA A 152 -4.50 -8.97 -14.35
C ALA A 152 -5.34 -7.78 -13.89
N GLY A 153 -5.58 -6.82 -14.78
CA GLY A 153 -6.39 -5.63 -14.48
C GLY A 153 -5.62 -4.59 -13.66
N ARG A 154 -4.31 -4.37 -13.92
CA ARG A 154 -3.51 -3.34 -13.25
C ARG A 154 -4.09 -1.93 -13.40
N GLU A 155 -4.83 -1.66 -14.46
CA GLU A 155 -5.56 -0.41 -14.70
C GLU A 155 -6.57 -0.09 -13.58
N TYR A 156 -7.03 -1.09 -12.84
CA TYR A 156 -7.89 -0.92 -11.67
C TYR A 156 -7.12 -0.61 -10.37
N ILE A 157 -5.79 -0.58 -10.39
CA ILE A 157 -4.99 -0.08 -9.26
C ILE A 157 -4.92 1.44 -9.40
N THR A 158 -5.74 2.13 -8.61
CA THR A 158 -5.84 3.58 -8.68
C THR A 158 -4.70 4.26 -7.92
N VAL A 159 -4.45 5.51 -8.22
CA VAL A 159 -3.55 6.34 -7.41
C VAL A 159 -4.00 6.31 -5.95
N ALA A 160 -3.06 6.30 -5.01
CA ALA A 160 -3.35 6.34 -3.57
C ALA A 160 -3.09 7.75 -3.00
N PRO A 161 -3.99 8.73 -3.20
CA PRO A 161 -3.71 10.13 -2.93
C PRO A 161 -3.43 10.37 -1.44
N ASP A 162 -2.21 10.79 -1.17
CA ASP A 162 -1.82 11.38 0.10
C ASP A 162 -1.53 12.87 -0.10
N THR A 163 -1.01 13.52 0.92
CA THR A 163 -0.69 14.94 0.87
C THR A 163 0.27 15.28 -0.29
N HIS A 164 1.25 14.41 -0.56
CA HIS A 164 2.24 14.65 -1.61
C HIS A 164 1.63 14.51 -3.01
N VAL A 165 0.84 13.47 -3.25
CA VAL A 165 0.15 13.26 -4.52
C VAL A 165 -0.85 14.37 -4.79
N ILE A 166 -1.61 14.82 -3.79
CA ILE A 166 -2.54 15.95 -3.92
C ILE A 166 -1.79 17.24 -4.28
N GLN A 167 -0.68 17.54 -3.59
CA GLN A 167 0.14 18.71 -3.91
C GLN A 167 0.74 18.66 -5.31
N ALA A 168 1.19 17.49 -5.76
CA ALA A 168 1.71 17.31 -7.11
C ALA A 168 0.61 17.48 -8.16
N SER A 169 -0.59 16.92 -7.94
CA SER A 169 -1.76 17.08 -8.81
C SER A 169 -2.16 18.56 -8.98
N MET A 170 -2.09 19.31 -7.88
CA MET A 170 -2.30 20.77 -7.94
C MET A 170 -1.22 21.49 -8.74
N LYS A 171 0.05 21.12 -8.51
CA LYS A 171 1.18 21.76 -9.21
C LYS A 171 1.12 21.51 -10.72
N LEU A 172 0.55 20.38 -11.15
CA LEU A 172 0.28 20.04 -12.54
C LEU A 172 -0.99 20.70 -13.11
N GLY A 173 -1.81 21.35 -12.26
CA GLY A 173 -3.05 21.97 -12.69
C GLY A 173 -4.23 21.01 -12.85
N LEU A 174 -4.08 19.74 -12.40
CA LEU A 174 -5.16 18.75 -12.46
C LEU A 174 -6.30 19.11 -11.48
N ILE A 175 -5.98 19.74 -10.36
CA ILE A 175 -6.94 20.25 -9.38
C ILE A 175 -6.60 21.71 -9.03
N LYS A 176 -7.62 22.48 -8.61
CA LYS A 176 -7.50 23.88 -8.22
C LYS A 176 -7.31 24.04 -6.70
N ASP A 177 -6.91 25.24 -6.28
CA ASP A 177 -6.76 25.57 -4.84
C ASP A 177 -8.06 25.40 -4.05
N GLU A 178 -9.20 25.70 -4.67
CA GLU A 178 -10.53 25.57 -4.07
C GLU A 178 -10.90 24.10 -3.76
N ASP A 179 -10.40 23.16 -4.57
CA ASP A 179 -10.67 21.72 -4.40
C ASP A 179 -10.04 21.14 -3.12
N LYS A 180 -9.02 21.80 -2.56
CA LYS A 180 -8.38 21.36 -1.30
C LYS A 180 -9.35 21.20 -0.13
N SER A 181 -10.42 21.99 -0.12
CA SER A 181 -11.42 21.97 0.95
C SER A 181 -12.46 20.88 0.80
N ARG A 182 -12.43 20.10 -0.28
CA ARG A 182 -13.37 18.99 -0.51
C ARG A 182 -13.18 17.90 0.53
N ALA A 183 -14.27 17.41 1.09
CA ALA A 183 -14.25 16.28 2.02
C ALA A 183 -13.81 14.98 1.31
N ASP A 184 -14.07 14.86 0.01
CA ASP A 184 -13.77 13.72 -0.86
C ASP A 184 -12.51 13.94 -1.72
N ILE A 185 -11.64 14.89 -1.39
CA ILE A 185 -10.50 15.29 -2.21
C ILE A 185 -9.65 14.10 -2.70
N ARG A 186 -9.49 13.07 -1.88
CA ARG A 186 -8.68 11.89 -2.25
C ARG A 186 -9.36 11.06 -3.33
N GLU A 187 -10.66 10.81 -3.19
CA GLU A 187 -11.43 10.09 -4.18
C GLU A 187 -11.49 10.89 -5.48
N TYR A 188 -11.75 12.18 -5.38
CA TYR A 188 -11.76 13.10 -6.52
C TYR A 188 -10.44 13.08 -7.30
N VAL A 189 -9.29 13.23 -6.62
CA VAL A 189 -7.97 13.15 -7.26
C VAL A 189 -7.72 11.77 -7.89
N SER A 190 -8.15 10.69 -7.23
CA SER A 190 -8.01 9.34 -7.79
C SER A 190 -8.78 9.20 -9.10
N THR A 191 -10.05 9.65 -9.13
CA THR A 191 -10.89 9.62 -10.33
C THR A 191 -10.31 10.44 -11.48
N LEU A 192 -9.80 11.64 -11.19
CA LEU A 192 -9.17 12.47 -12.23
C LEU A 192 -7.94 11.78 -12.85
N TRP A 193 -7.13 11.09 -12.05
CA TRP A 193 -6.00 10.33 -12.60
C TRP A 193 -6.44 9.10 -13.40
N GLU A 194 -7.56 8.47 -13.05
CA GLU A 194 -8.18 7.40 -13.83
C GLU A 194 -8.64 7.93 -15.20
N GLU A 195 -9.26 9.11 -15.23
CA GLU A 195 -9.68 9.78 -16.46
C GLU A 195 -8.49 10.16 -17.35
N VAL A 196 -7.39 10.68 -16.77
CA VAL A 196 -6.16 11.03 -17.53
C VAL A 196 -5.56 9.81 -18.22
N PHE A 197 -5.62 8.64 -17.61
CA PHE A 197 -5.04 7.42 -18.17
C PHE A 197 -6.07 6.53 -18.90
N TYR A 198 -7.32 6.98 -18.98
CA TYR A 198 -8.33 6.26 -19.73
C TYR A 198 -7.91 6.09 -21.20
N ASP A 199 -7.97 4.87 -21.71
CA ASP A 199 -7.59 4.50 -23.08
C ASP A 199 -6.09 4.78 -23.43
N THR A 200 -5.22 4.74 -22.41
CA THR A 200 -3.75 4.79 -22.60
C THR A 200 -3.10 3.45 -22.23
N GLU A 201 -1.82 3.29 -22.58
CA GLU A 201 -1.01 2.12 -22.19
C GLU A 201 -0.54 2.15 -20.72
N TYR A 202 -0.75 3.27 -20.01
CA TYR A 202 -0.31 3.48 -18.63
C TYR A 202 -1.45 3.20 -17.64
N CYS A 203 -1.08 2.68 -16.46
CA CYS A 203 -2.00 2.51 -15.35
C CYS A 203 -1.98 3.72 -14.43
N PRO A 204 -3.10 4.14 -13.82
CA PRO A 204 -3.14 5.29 -12.92
C PRO A 204 -2.10 5.22 -11.80
N ILE A 205 -1.83 4.02 -11.26
CA ILE A 205 -0.85 3.84 -10.19
C ILE A 205 0.60 4.11 -10.62
N ASP A 206 0.92 4.05 -11.90
CA ASP A 206 2.29 4.24 -12.39
C ASP A 206 2.82 5.64 -12.12
N VAL A 207 1.94 6.64 -12.01
CA VAL A 207 2.33 8.03 -11.64
C VAL A 207 2.45 8.25 -10.14
N HIS A 208 2.01 7.31 -9.30
CA HIS A 208 2.00 7.51 -7.85
C HIS A 208 3.40 7.81 -7.31
N THR A 209 4.37 6.98 -7.62
CA THR A 209 5.76 7.15 -7.17
C THR A 209 6.41 8.42 -7.70
N PRO A 210 6.38 8.74 -9.01
CA PRO A 210 6.88 10.00 -9.54
C PRO A 210 6.28 11.23 -8.87
N LEU A 211 4.95 11.30 -8.72
CA LEU A 211 4.27 12.42 -8.07
C LEU A 211 4.68 12.58 -6.61
N TRP A 212 4.74 11.46 -5.89
CA TRP A 212 5.11 11.45 -4.49
C TRP A 212 6.54 11.94 -4.27
N LEU A 213 7.50 11.43 -5.05
CA LEU A 213 8.91 11.83 -4.99
C LEU A 213 9.10 13.30 -5.37
N TRP A 214 8.44 13.75 -6.44
CA TRP A 214 8.53 15.12 -6.92
C TRP A 214 8.06 16.11 -5.85
N SER A 215 6.90 15.89 -5.27
CA SER A 215 6.39 16.71 -4.17
C SER A 215 7.27 16.64 -2.92
N ARG A 216 7.69 15.43 -2.53
CA ARG A 216 8.54 15.23 -1.36
C ARG A 216 9.89 15.95 -1.47
N ASN A 217 10.45 16.02 -2.65
CA ASN A 217 11.71 16.72 -2.93
C ASN A 217 11.51 18.23 -3.23
N GLY A 218 10.39 18.80 -2.81
CA GLY A 218 10.12 20.24 -2.92
C GLY A 218 9.96 20.73 -4.34
N PHE A 219 9.53 19.85 -5.27
CA PHE A 219 9.34 20.17 -6.69
C PHE A 219 10.62 20.65 -7.37
N ALA A 220 11.79 20.09 -6.99
CA ALA A 220 13.10 20.51 -7.49
C ALA A 220 13.26 20.30 -9.00
N ALA A 221 12.63 19.29 -9.61
CA ALA A 221 12.55 19.15 -11.05
C ALA A 221 11.42 20.04 -11.60
N GLN A 222 11.73 20.89 -12.58
CA GLN A 222 10.71 21.65 -13.31
C GLN A 222 10.08 20.75 -14.35
N ILE A 223 8.75 20.65 -14.32
CA ILE A 223 7.96 20.01 -15.37
C ILE A 223 7.34 21.15 -16.18
N GLU A 224 7.67 21.23 -17.47
CA GLU A 224 6.97 22.13 -18.39
C GLU A 224 5.59 21.52 -18.66
N VAL A 225 4.56 22.18 -18.14
CA VAL A 225 3.17 21.83 -18.44
C VAL A 225 2.82 22.56 -19.73
N ASP A 226 2.52 21.79 -20.77
CA ASP A 226 2.01 22.34 -22.02
C ASP A 226 0.61 22.92 -21.77
N LYS A 227 0.55 24.26 -21.69
CA LYS A 227 -0.69 24.98 -21.40
C LYS A 227 -1.69 24.97 -22.56
N ASP A 228 -1.24 24.55 -23.73
CA ASP A 228 -2.05 24.49 -24.95
C ASP A 228 -2.68 23.09 -25.16
N ASN A 229 -2.44 22.14 -24.26
CA ASN A 229 -3.04 20.81 -24.35
C ASN A 229 -4.50 20.85 -23.89
N GLU A 230 -5.41 20.67 -24.84
CA GLU A 230 -6.87 20.71 -24.64
C GLU A 230 -7.39 19.70 -23.59
N LEU A 231 -6.64 18.61 -23.31
CA LEU A 231 -6.97 17.64 -22.25
C LEU A 231 -7.08 18.26 -20.86
N PHE A 232 -6.35 19.35 -20.59
CA PHE A 232 -6.43 20.07 -19.32
C PHE A 232 -7.48 21.20 -19.33
N GLN A 233 -8.07 21.52 -20.48
CA GLN A 233 -9.08 22.58 -20.60
C GLN A 233 -10.51 22.05 -20.61
N SER A 234 -10.73 20.77 -20.94
CA SER A 234 -12.06 20.13 -21.05
C SER A 234 -12.58 19.52 -19.75
N GLY A 235 -11.84 19.60 -18.66
CA GLY A 235 -12.23 19.12 -17.32
C GLY A 235 -13.00 20.17 -16.51
N LEU A 236 -13.91 20.90 -17.15
CA LEU A 236 -14.85 21.84 -16.49
C LEU A 236 -16.28 21.47 -16.82
#